data_37f0bc4d6d31c29b46159a5526f4af50
#
_entry.id   37f0bc4d6d31c29b46159a5526f4af50
#
_cell.length_a   1.000
_cell.length_b   1.000
_cell.length_c   1.000
_cell.angle_alpha   90.00
_cell.angle_beta   90.00
_cell.angle_gamma   90.00
#
_symmetry.space_group_name_H-M   'P 1'
#
loop_
_entity.id
_entity.type
_entity.pdbx_description
1 polymer ?
#
loop_
_entity_poly.entity_id
_entity_poly.type
_entity_poly.pdbx_seq_one_letter_code
_entity_poly.pdbx_strand_id
1 'polypeptide(L)'
;MDAILAETRHGAQVEMPATDLGPYSMSEFSLRALIRRTVDGVPGARALCSACEHAPSGEGHRGLGVPQTISCRISAHLSVDSLPQLGQQVRDAVRAACHENLRVSPTVNVHIEDLHDDD
;
A
#
# COMPACT_ATOMS: atom_id res chain seq x y z
N MET A 1 -20.38 -16.68 -2.12
CA MET A 1 -20.33 -16.70 -0.65
C MET A 1 -18.92 -16.59 -0.12
N ASP A 2 -17.99 -17.28 -0.75
CA ASP A 2 -16.61 -17.25 -0.28
C ASP A 2 -16.00 -15.85 -0.30
N ALA A 3 -16.41 -15.02 -1.25
CA ALA A 3 -15.86 -13.65 -1.35
C ALA A 3 -16.19 -12.82 -0.11
N ILE A 4 -17.39 -12.95 0.44
CA ILE A 4 -17.80 -12.21 1.63
C ILE A 4 -17.02 -12.70 2.85
N LEU A 5 -16.87 -14.01 2.99
CA LEU A 5 -16.11 -14.60 4.08
C LEU A 5 -14.63 -14.22 3.98
N ALA A 6 -14.08 -14.21 2.76
CA ALA A 6 -12.70 -13.83 2.53
C ALA A 6 -12.46 -12.37 2.93
N GLU A 7 -13.35 -11.46 2.56
CA GLU A 7 -13.22 -10.06 2.96
C GLU A 7 -13.25 -9.89 4.47
N THR A 8 -14.13 -10.61 5.15
CA THR A 8 -14.20 -10.57 6.59
C THR A 8 -12.89 -11.02 7.24
N ARG A 9 -12.24 -12.02 6.64
CA ARG A 9 -10.95 -12.51 7.13
C ARG A 9 -9.79 -11.57 6.86
N HIS A 10 -9.88 -10.77 5.79
CA HIS A 10 -8.77 -9.99 5.31
C HIS A 10 -8.74 -8.56 5.84
N GLY A 11 -9.55 -8.28 6.84
CA GLY A 11 -9.47 -7.03 7.55
C GLY A 11 -10.64 -6.11 7.31
N ALA A 12 -10.54 -4.94 7.91
CA ALA A 12 -11.56 -3.93 7.86
C ALA A 12 -11.65 -3.28 6.48
N GLN A 13 -12.81 -2.72 6.19
CA GLN A 13 -12.96 -1.89 4.99
C GLN A 13 -12.27 -0.55 5.20
N VAL A 14 -11.66 -0.05 4.13
CA VAL A 14 -10.97 1.22 4.11
C VAL A 14 -11.85 2.22 3.38
N GLU A 15 -12.12 3.36 4.03
CA GLU A 15 -12.88 4.44 3.43
C GLU A 15 -12.04 5.13 2.36
N MET A 16 -12.63 5.38 1.19
CA MET A 16 -11.97 6.05 0.08
C MET A 16 -12.68 7.38 -0.20
N PRO A 17 -11.97 8.35 -0.83
CA PRO A 17 -12.60 9.59 -1.23
C PRO A 17 -13.73 9.33 -2.21
N ALA A 18 -14.79 10.15 -2.13
CA ALA A 18 -15.86 10.09 -3.11
C ALA A 18 -15.33 10.50 -4.49
N THR A 19 -15.85 9.85 -5.51
CA THR A 19 -15.53 10.16 -6.91
C THR A 19 -16.81 10.56 -7.64
N ASP A 20 -16.70 10.89 -8.92
CA ASP A 20 -17.86 11.18 -9.76
C ASP A 20 -18.83 9.99 -9.83
N LEU A 21 -18.33 8.79 -9.56
CA LEU A 21 -19.15 7.59 -9.54
C LEU A 21 -19.75 7.30 -8.16
N GLY A 22 -19.45 8.13 -7.17
CA GLY A 22 -19.95 8.01 -5.82
C GLY A 22 -18.90 7.48 -4.85
N PRO A 23 -19.25 7.34 -3.56
CA PRO A 23 -18.31 6.81 -2.56
C PRO A 23 -18.07 5.32 -2.77
N TYR A 24 -16.88 4.88 -2.38
CA TYR A 24 -16.52 3.46 -2.43
C TYR A 24 -15.55 3.13 -1.30
N SER A 25 -15.39 1.85 -1.06
CA SER A 25 -14.43 1.35 -0.08
C SER A 25 -13.70 0.14 -0.64
N MET A 26 -12.58 -0.21 -0.02
CA MET A 26 -11.89 -1.44 -0.33
C MET A 26 -11.40 -2.07 0.97
N SER A 27 -11.16 -3.37 0.95
CA SER A 27 -10.63 -4.04 2.13
C SER A 27 -9.16 -3.66 2.35
N GLU A 28 -8.72 -3.66 3.61
CA GLU A 28 -7.32 -3.41 3.92
C GLU A 28 -6.42 -4.47 3.29
N PHE A 29 -6.92 -5.69 3.18
CA PHE A 29 -6.19 -6.76 2.49
C PHE A 29 -5.92 -6.37 1.02
N SER A 30 -6.93 -5.85 0.32
CA SER A 30 -6.76 -5.41 -1.08
C SER A 30 -5.79 -4.26 -1.19
N LEU A 31 -5.82 -3.33 -0.24
CA LEU A 31 -4.88 -2.21 -0.21
C LEU A 31 -3.44 -2.72 -0.03
N ARG A 32 -3.22 -3.64 0.89
CA ARG A 32 -1.90 -4.22 1.11
C ARG A 32 -1.43 -5.01 -0.12
N ALA A 33 -2.35 -5.71 -0.79
CA ALA A 33 -2.02 -6.45 -2.01
C ALA A 33 -1.59 -5.50 -3.13
N LEU A 34 -2.26 -4.35 -3.27
CA LEU A 34 -1.88 -3.33 -4.22
C LEU A 34 -0.47 -2.81 -3.94
N ILE A 35 -0.18 -2.50 -2.69
CA ILE A 35 1.13 -2.00 -2.27
C ILE A 35 2.21 -3.04 -2.54
N ARG A 36 1.97 -4.29 -2.17
CA ARG A 36 2.93 -5.38 -2.39
C ARG A 36 3.25 -5.57 -3.87
N ARG A 37 2.22 -5.61 -4.70
CA ARG A 37 2.40 -5.76 -6.14
C ARG A 37 3.18 -4.60 -6.72
N THR A 38 2.90 -3.40 -6.26
CA THR A 38 3.59 -2.20 -6.73
C THR A 38 5.07 -2.24 -6.35
N VAL A 39 5.38 -2.58 -5.11
CA VAL A 39 6.77 -2.69 -4.65
C VAL A 39 7.51 -3.77 -5.42
N ASP A 40 6.91 -4.95 -5.58
CA ASP A 40 7.54 -6.07 -6.29
C ASP A 40 7.77 -5.75 -7.76
N GLY A 41 7.04 -4.79 -8.32
CA GLY A 41 7.24 -4.32 -9.68
C GLY A 41 8.41 -3.35 -9.85
N VAL A 42 9.01 -2.86 -8.77
CA VAL A 42 10.18 -1.97 -8.84
C VAL A 42 11.43 -2.84 -8.92
N PRO A 43 12.26 -2.69 -9.99
CA PRO A 43 13.46 -3.51 -10.12
C PRO A 43 14.38 -3.37 -8.90
N GLY A 44 14.78 -4.50 -8.35
CA GLY A 44 15.65 -4.54 -7.19
C GLY A 44 14.94 -4.49 -5.84
N ALA A 45 13.63 -4.31 -5.82
CA ALA A 45 12.87 -4.26 -4.58
C ALA A 45 12.02 -5.51 -4.41
N ARG A 46 11.89 -5.96 -3.16
CA ARG A 46 10.99 -7.05 -2.78
C ARG A 46 10.22 -6.61 -1.56
N ALA A 47 8.89 -6.69 -1.62
CA ALA A 47 8.05 -6.33 -0.49
C ALA A 47 8.18 -7.33 0.64
N LEU A 48 8.38 -6.84 1.85
CA LEU A 48 8.35 -7.66 3.07
C LEU A 48 7.01 -7.49 3.78
N CYS A 49 6.68 -6.28 4.16
CA CYS A 49 5.38 -5.97 4.75
C CYS A 49 5.08 -4.49 4.60
N SER A 50 3.84 -4.13 4.87
CA SER A 50 3.43 -2.74 4.87
C SER A 50 2.48 -2.50 6.04
N ALA A 51 2.43 -1.25 6.48
CA ALA A 51 1.50 -0.79 7.50
C ALA A 51 0.91 0.53 7.04
N CYS A 52 -0.36 0.73 7.35
CA CYS A 52 -1.07 1.95 6.97
C CYS A 52 -1.63 2.63 8.21
N GLU A 53 -1.45 3.94 8.28
CA GLU A 53 -2.15 4.78 9.24
C GLU A 53 -3.28 5.48 8.50
N HIS A 54 -4.45 5.50 9.11
CA HIS A 54 -5.67 5.99 8.47
C HIS A 54 -6.20 7.21 9.19
N ALA A 55 -6.86 8.07 8.43
CA ALA A 55 -7.65 9.16 9.02
C ALA A 55 -8.80 8.56 9.83
N PRO A 56 -9.35 9.31 10.82
CA PRO A 56 -10.55 8.84 11.50
C PRO A 56 -11.67 8.59 10.51
N SER A 57 -12.43 7.49 10.74
CA SER A 57 -13.59 7.18 9.91
C SER A 57 -14.64 8.26 10.03
N GLY A 58 -15.39 8.49 8.95
CA GLY A 58 -16.53 9.37 9.00
C GLY A 58 -17.61 8.83 9.92
N GLU A 59 -18.50 9.72 10.37
CA GLU A 59 -19.59 9.32 11.24
C GLU A 59 -20.48 8.29 10.54
N GLY A 60 -20.79 7.21 11.25
CA GLY A 60 -21.59 6.11 10.71
C GLY A 60 -20.82 5.10 9.92
N HIS A 61 -19.55 5.32 9.64
CA HIS A 61 -18.72 4.36 8.93
C HIS A 61 -18.11 3.35 9.88
N ARG A 62 -18.00 2.12 9.39
CA ARG A 62 -17.29 1.05 10.08
C ARG A 62 -15.98 0.80 9.37
N GLY A 63 -14.92 0.58 10.14
CA GLY A 63 -13.60 0.28 9.60
C GLY A 63 -12.71 1.51 9.59
N LEU A 64 -11.77 1.53 8.67
CA LEU A 64 -10.70 2.51 8.65
C LEU A 64 -11.02 3.67 7.71
N GLY A 65 -10.55 4.85 8.08
CA GLY A 65 -10.68 6.02 7.21
C GLY A 65 -9.71 5.99 6.03
N VAL A 66 -9.61 7.10 5.33
CA VAL A 66 -8.72 7.24 4.17
C VAL A 66 -7.26 7.05 4.60
N PRO A 67 -6.45 6.29 3.82
CA PRO A 67 -5.05 6.11 4.15
C PRO A 67 -4.29 7.45 4.15
N GLN A 68 -3.58 7.74 5.23
CA GLN A 68 -2.78 8.97 5.36
C GLN A 68 -1.28 8.69 5.25
N THR A 69 -0.82 7.61 5.85
CA THR A 69 0.60 7.25 5.85
C THR A 69 0.73 5.76 5.57
N ILE A 70 1.61 5.42 4.64
CA ILE A 70 1.94 4.04 4.30
C ILE A 70 3.41 3.84 4.60
N SER A 71 3.74 2.82 5.39
CA SER A 71 5.11 2.43 5.67
C SER A 71 5.39 1.11 4.97
N CYS A 72 6.34 1.11 4.05
CA CYS A 72 6.72 -0.06 3.29
C CYS A 72 8.07 -0.57 3.79
N ARG A 73 8.12 -1.83 4.19
CA ARG A 73 9.36 -2.52 4.54
C ARG A 73 9.74 -3.42 3.39
N ILE A 74 10.95 -3.23 2.89
CA ILE A 74 11.39 -3.91 1.68
C ILE A 74 12.75 -4.55 1.88
N SER A 75 13.06 -5.51 1.01
CA SER A 75 14.39 -6.05 0.82
C SER A 75 14.94 -5.51 -0.50
N ALA A 76 16.22 -5.17 -0.53
CA ALA A 76 16.89 -4.69 -1.74
C ALA A 76 17.80 -5.77 -2.29
N HIS A 77 17.82 -5.91 -3.62
CA HIS A 77 18.77 -6.81 -4.27
C HIS A 77 20.18 -6.26 -4.14
N LEU A 78 21.15 -7.15 -3.93
CA LEU A 78 22.55 -6.75 -3.74
C LEU A 78 23.14 -6.02 -4.93
N SER A 79 22.57 -6.18 -6.13
CA SER A 79 23.05 -5.50 -7.34
C SER A 79 22.60 -4.05 -7.44
N VAL A 80 21.76 -3.57 -6.51
CA VAL A 80 21.29 -2.19 -6.53
C VAL A 80 22.45 -1.25 -6.22
N ASP A 81 22.68 -0.28 -7.09
CA ASP A 81 23.81 0.65 -6.96
C ASP A 81 23.60 1.69 -5.87
N SER A 82 22.36 2.10 -5.66
CA SER A 82 22.03 3.14 -4.69
C SER A 82 20.76 2.78 -3.93
N LEU A 83 20.89 2.51 -2.63
CA LEU A 83 19.75 2.23 -1.76
C LEU A 83 18.84 3.46 -1.59
N PRO A 84 19.37 4.69 -1.40
CA PRO A 84 18.51 5.86 -1.35
C PRO A 84 17.69 6.05 -2.63
N GLN A 85 18.29 5.80 -3.79
CA GLN A 85 17.57 5.91 -5.06
C GLN A 85 16.48 4.84 -5.17
N LEU A 86 16.77 3.61 -4.76
CA LEU A 86 15.78 2.55 -4.73
C LEU A 86 14.59 2.93 -3.84
N GLY A 87 14.88 3.45 -2.65
CA GLY A 87 13.83 3.90 -1.74
C GLY A 87 12.94 4.97 -2.36
N GLN A 88 13.55 5.91 -3.10
CA GLN A 88 12.79 6.95 -3.78
C GLN A 88 11.93 6.37 -4.90
N GLN A 89 12.45 5.41 -5.67
CA GLN A 89 11.70 4.74 -6.74
C GLN A 89 10.50 4.00 -6.17
N VAL A 90 10.67 3.28 -5.06
CA VAL A 90 9.56 2.58 -4.39
C VAL A 90 8.52 3.58 -3.89
N ARG A 91 8.97 4.65 -3.25
CA ARG A 91 8.06 5.69 -2.76
C ARG A 91 7.20 6.26 -3.88
N ASP A 92 7.84 6.65 -4.98
CA ASP A 92 7.15 7.25 -6.11
C ASP A 92 6.16 6.28 -6.75
N ALA A 93 6.55 5.00 -6.87
CA ALA A 93 5.69 3.97 -7.44
C ALA A 93 4.44 3.73 -6.57
N VAL A 94 4.62 3.64 -5.26
CA VAL A 94 3.50 3.43 -4.33
C VAL A 94 2.57 4.64 -4.33
N ARG A 95 3.12 5.86 -4.31
CA ARG A 95 2.30 7.07 -4.36
C ARG A 95 1.51 7.14 -5.67
N ALA A 96 2.14 6.83 -6.79
CA ALA A 96 1.47 6.83 -8.08
C ALA A 96 0.34 5.79 -8.12
N ALA A 97 0.58 4.60 -7.61
CA ALA A 97 -0.43 3.54 -7.56
C ALA A 97 -1.63 3.96 -6.70
N CYS A 98 -1.38 4.59 -5.56
CA CYS A 98 -2.45 5.08 -4.70
C CYS A 98 -3.24 6.19 -5.38
N HIS A 99 -2.56 7.11 -6.06
CA HIS A 99 -3.25 8.18 -6.77
C HIS A 99 -4.12 7.64 -7.92
N GLU A 100 -3.58 6.73 -8.71
CA GLU A 100 -4.28 6.18 -9.87
C GLU A 100 -5.47 5.31 -9.48
N ASN A 101 -5.30 4.47 -8.47
CA ASN A 101 -6.30 3.46 -8.10
C ASN A 101 -7.26 3.93 -7.02
N LEU A 102 -6.82 4.79 -6.12
CA LEU A 102 -7.57 5.16 -4.92
C LEU A 102 -7.87 6.64 -4.83
N ARG A 103 -7.30 7.45 -5.70
CA ARG A 103 -7.43 8.91 -5.69
C ARG A 103 -6.98 9.54 -4.36
N VAL A 104 -6.01 8.91 -3.70
CA VAL A 104 -5.39 9.44 -2.49
C VAL A 104 -3.89 9.63 -2.71
N SER A 105 -3.30 10.55 -1.96
CA SER A 105 -1.87 10.83 -2.03
C SER A 105 -1.29 10.75 -0.61
N PRO A 106 -1.13 9.54 -0.08
CA PRO A 106 -0.61 9.37 1.28
C PRO A 106 0.87 9.70 1.34
N THR A 107 1.35 9.96 2.54
CA THR A 107 2.78 9.99 2.80
C THR A 107 3.29 8.55 2.76
N VAL A 108 4.35 8.31 2.02
CA VAL A 108 4.93 6.96 1.90
C VAL A 108 6.33 6.97 2.49
N ASN A 109 6.55 6.11 3.47
CA ASN A 109 7.84 5.87 4.08
C ASN A 109 8.36 4.50 3.64
N VAL A 110 9.62 4.43 3.27
CA VAL A 110 10.25 3.19 2.81
C VAL A 110 11.40 2.85 3.73
N HIS A 111 11.37 1.61 4.24
CA HIS A 111 12.42 1.08 5.11
C HIS A 111 13.06 -0.12 4.44
N ILE A 112 14.35 -0.03 4.16
CA ILE A 112 15.11 -1.15 3.60
C ILE A 112 15.65 -1.93 4.79
N GLU A 113 15.08 -3.10 5.05
CA GLU A 113 15.40 -3.90 6.23
C GLU A 113 16.29 -5.09 5.94
N ASP A 114 16.42 -5.48 4.69
CA ASP A 114 17.19 -6.66 4.33
C ASP A 114 17.78 -6.52 2.94
N LEU A 115 18.71 -7.41 2.63
CA LEU A 115 19.33 -7.50 1.31
C LEU A 115 19.20 -8.94 0.84
N HIS A 116 19.06 -9.14 -0.47
CA HIS A 116 18.92 -10.47 -1.04
C HIS A 116 19.69 -10.56 -2.36
N ASP A 117 20.06 -11.78 -2.72
CA ASP A 117 20.79 -12.05 -3.95
C ASP A 117 20.08 -13.05 -4.86
N ASP A 118 18.94 -13.55 -4.47
CA ASP A 118 18.11 -14.43 -5.29
C ASP A 118 17.05 -13.63 -6.05
N ASP A 119 16.51 -14.21 -7.07
CA ASP A 119 15.48 -13.54 -7.88
C ASP A 119 14.06 -13.81 -7.37
#